data_256daef9286bd45037aaafe752788501
#
_entry.id   256daef9286bd45037aaafe752788501
#
_cell.length_a   1.000
_cell.length_b   1.000
_cell.length_c   1.000
_cell.angle_alpha   90.00
_cell.angle_beta   90.00
_cell.angle_gamma   90.00
#
_symmetry.space_group_name_H-M   'P 1'
#
loop_
_entity.id
_entity.type
_entity.pdbx_description
1 polymer ?
#
loop_
_entity_poly.entity_id
_entity_poly.type
_entity_poly.pdbx_seq_one_letter_code
_entity_poly.pdbx_strand_id
1 'polypeptide(L)'
;MIPCLLIYLFVVVVETLAIAIRQNTAIKGISIGKEETKLLQYADDTTAVLSDRDSANALFNLLDVFRKLSGLKINTSKTEGMWVGSLRNNKSKPFGIKWSGEPIKALGVYYSYDTKLLHEKNFIERLDSIKKLVNLWSSRGLTVYGKVTVIKSLIIPKFVYILSLLPAPKEIVQELNRILFKFLWKGMDKVTRLSTINEYENGGLKMIDLESMIKSLRLAWLKRIFGENDGAWKSYLRVSLKHYGGLFLFYCNYDIKDHHVPSLFYSELLQWWSEFRDSYDTKKEWQHIVWNNKEIRINK
;
A
#
# COMPACT_ATOMS: atom_id res chain seq x y z
N MET A 1 -14.51 -6.34 31.99
CA MET A 1 -15.41 -5.37 31.29
C MET A 1 -14.83 -3.97 31.14
N ILE A 2 -13.95 -3.50 32.02
CA ILE A 2 -13.35 -2.14 32.02
C ILE A 2 -12.41 -1.84 30.84
N PRO A 3 -11.53 -2.77 30.36
CA PRO A 3 -10.58 -2.45 29.26
C PRO A 3 -11.24 -2.05 27.95
N CYS A 4 -12.37 -2.67 27.59
CA CYS A 4 -13.07 -2.33 26.33
C CYS A 4 -13.66 -0.92 26.34
N LEU A 5 -14.23 -0.48 27.48
CA LEU A 5 -14.81 0.85 27.62
C LEU A 5 -13.76 1.95 27.44
N LEU A 6 -12.55 1.75 27.97
CA LEU A 6 -11.47 2.71 27.86
C LEU A 6 -11.03 2.94 26.40
N ILE A 7 -11.00 1.88 25.60
CA ILE A 7 -10.67 1.96 24.18
C ILE A 7 -11.75 2.76 23.42
N TYR A 8 -13.03 2.52 23.70
CA TYR A 8 -14.12 3.27 23.06
C TYR A 8 -14.09 4.75 23.46
N LEU A 9 -13.87 5.07 24.74
CA LEU A 9 -13.73 6.44 25.20
C LEU A 9 -12.54 7.15 24.51
N PHE A 10 -11.41 6.50 24.38
CA PHE A 10 -10.26 7.03 23.66
C PHE A 10 -10.61 7.36 22.20
N VAL A 11 -11.25 6.43 21.49
CA VAL A 11 -11.65 6.64 20.08
C VAL A 11 -12.62 7.82 19.96
N VAL A 12 -13.60 7.94 20.84
CA VAL A 12 -14.56 9.07 20.85
C VAL A 12 -13.83 10.40 21.07
N VAL A 13 -12.92 10.47 22.03
CA VAL A 13 -12.16 11.70 22.32
C VAL A 13 -11.25 12.07 21.14
N VAL A 14 -10.57 11.12 20.53
CA VAL A 14 -9.67 11.39 19.39
C VAL A 14 -10.47 11.74 18.13
N GLU A 15 -11.67 11.19 17.92
CA GLU A 15 -12.55 11.58 16.81
C GLU A 15 -13.04 13.03 16.96
N THR A 16 -13.28 13.52 18.18
CA THR A 16 -13.61 14.96 18.36
C THR A 16 -12.49 15.88 17.88
N LEU A 17 -11.23 15.50 18.10
CA LEU A 17 -10.08 16.22 17.54
C LEU A 17 -10.06 16.14 16.01
N ALA A 18 -10.31 14.97 15.45
CA ALA A 18 -10.34 14.78 14.01
C ALA A 18 -11.43 15.63 13.33
N ILE A 19 -12.62 15.70 13.93
CA ILE A 19 -13.71 16.57 13.47
C ILE A 19 -13.28 18.05 13.55
N ALA A 20 -12.70 18.47 14.66
CA ALA A 20 -12.22 19.84 14.82
C ALA A 20 -11.16 20.23 13.77
N ILE A 21 -10.23 19.33 13.43
CA ILE A 21 -9.23 19.56 12.37
C ILE A 21 -9.91 19.67 11.00
N ARG A 22 -10.83 18.75 10.67
CA ARG A 22 -11.54 18.75 9.38
C ARG A 22 -12.37 20.00 9.18
N GLN A 23 -13.04 20.48 10.21
CA GLN A 23 -13.92 21.67 10.17
C GLN A 23 -13.16 23.00 10.24
N ASN A 24 -11.92 23.00 10.71
CA ASN A 24 -11.15 24.24 10.84
C ASN A 24 -10.72 24.77 9.46
N THR A 25 -11.24 25.93 9.08
CA THR A 25 -10.95 26.58 7.79
C THR A 25 -9.53 27.15 7.68
N ALA A 26 -8.87 27.43 8.82
CA ALA A 26 -7.48 27.86 8.85
C ALA A 26 -6.49 26.72 8.62
N ILE A 27 -6.93 25.46 8.75
CA ILE A 27 -6.13 24.28 8.44
C ILE A 27 -6.50 23.82 7.03
N LYS A 28 -5.58 24.01 6.07
CA LYS A 28 -5.74 23.58 4.69
C LYS A 28 -4.98 22.31 4.43
N GLY A 29 -5.66 21.32 3.85
CA GLY A 29 -5.09 20.03 3.45
C GLY A 29 -4.64 20.02 1.99
N ILE A 30 -4.41 18.83 1.47
CA ILE A 30 -4.17 18.60 0.04
C ILE A 30 -5.50 18.30 -0.64
N SER A 31 -5.81 19.05 -1.71
CA SER A 31 -7.00 18.84 -2.52
C SER A 31 -6.70 17.96 -3.73
N ILE A 32 -7.51 16.91 -3.90
CA ILE A 32 -7.48 16.03 -5.07
C ILE A 32 -8.87 16.07 -5.71
N GLY A 33 -8.98 16.74 -6.84
CA GLY A 33 -10.28 17.03 -7.43
C GLY A 33 -11.09 18.00 -6.57
N LYS A 34 -12.23 17.54 -6.06
CA LYS A 34 -13.10 18.35 -5.17
C LYS A 34 -12.92 18.00 -3.69
N GLU A 35 -12.14 16.99 -3.37
CA GLU A 35 -11.97 16.50 -2.01
C GLU A 35 -10.68 17.02 -1.39
N GLU A 36 -10.78 17.54 -0.18
CA GLU A 36 -9.64 17.99 0.62
C GLU A 36 -9.34 16.97 1.71
N THR A 37 -8.10 16.54 1.80
CA THR A 37 -7.60 15.64 2.84
C THR A 37 -6.66 16.41 3.75
N LYS A 38 -7.04 16.57 5.03
CA LYS A 38 -6.23 17.22 6.08
C LYS A 38 -5.61 16.21 7.03
N LEU A 39 -6.28 15.08 7.22
CA LEU A 39 -5.96 14.13 8.27
C LEU A 39 -6.22 12.70 7.82
N LEU A 40 -5.25 11.83 8.11
CA LEU A 40 -5.38 10.38 8.05
C LEU A 40 -5.15 9.84 9.47
N GLN A 41 -6.04 8.98 9.95
CA GLN A 41 -6.00 8.47 11.31
C GLN A 41 -6.21 6.97 11.35
N TYR A 42 -5.39 6.30 12.14
CA TYR A 42 -5.51 4.88 12.44
C TYR A 42 -5.20 4.64 13.91
N ALA A 43 -6.24 4.42 14.70
CA ALA A 43 -6.17 4.34 16.16
C ALA A 43 -5.49 5.60 16.76
N ASP A 44 -4.34 5.47 17.39
CA ASP A 44 -3.53 6.54 17.96
C ASP A 44 -2.58 7.20 16.94
N ASP A 45 -2.29 6.51 15.83
CA ASP A 45 -1.45 7.05 14.77
C ASP A 45 -2.23 8.07 13.93
N THR A 46 -1.78 9.31 13.97
CA THR A 46 -2.40 10.43 13.27
C THR A 46 -1.40 11.05 12.31
N THR A 47 -1.76 11.16 11.03
CA THR A 47 -0.96 11.82 10.00
C THR A 47 -1.71 13.03 9.48
N ALA A 48 -1.20 14.23 9.72
CA ALA A 48 -1.72 15.45 9.12
C ALA A 48 -1.01 15.74 7.80
N VAL A 49 -1.79 16.06 6.76
CA VAL A 49 -1.29 16.42 5.44
C VAL A 49 -1.74 17.86 5.17
N LEU A 50 -0.79 18.79 5.15
CA LEU A 50 -1.06 20.23 5.16
C LEU A 50 -0.45 20.89 3.93
N SER A 51 -1.13 21.91 3.40
CA SER A 51 -0.71 22.60 2.19
C SER A 51 0.34 23.69 2.43
N ASP A 52 0.37 24.26 3.64
CA ASP A 52 1.21 25.42 3.94
C ASP A 52 1.61 25.46 5.43
N ARG A 53 2.49 26.44 5.74
CA ARG A 53 3.00 26.63 7.09
C ARG A 53 1.95 27.21 8.06
N ASP A 54 1.06 28.03 7.56
CA ASP A 54 0.02 28.68 8.39
C ASP A 54 -0.99 27.62 8.86
N SER A 55 -1.31 26.65 7.99
CA SER A 55 -2.08 25.46 8.35
C SER A 55 -1.40 24.62 9.43
N ALA A 56 -0.07 24.50 9.39
CA ALA A 56 0.68 23.83 10.44
C ALA A 56 0.60 24.61 11.76
N ASN A 57 0.75 25.93 11.73
CA ASN A 57 0.60 26.77 12.92
C ASN A 57 -0.82 26.63 13.52
N ALA A 58 -1.86 26.67 12.68
CA ALA A 58 -3.25 26.51 13.11
C ALA A 58 -3.49 25.12 13.72
N LEU A 59 -2.91 24.07 13.15
CA LEU A 59 -2.99 22.71 13.70
C LEU A 59 -2.38 22.63 15.10
N PHE A 60 -1.15 23.14 15.29
CA PHE A 60 -0.49 23.08 16.59
C PHE A 60 -1.20 23.92 17.66
N ASN A 61 -1.77 25.05 17.28
CA ASN A 61 -2.64 25.85 18.18
C ASN A 61 -3.88 25.04 18.59
N LEU A 62 -4.54 24.36 17.65
CA LEU A 62 -5.70 23.52 17.95
C LEU A 62 -5.32 22.35 18.87
N LEU A 63 -4.17 21.72 18.64
CA LEU A 63 -3.64 20.64 19.48
C LEU A 63 -3.36 21.12 20.92
N ASP A 64 -2.90 22.36 21.12
CA ASP A 64 -2.70 22.92 22.46
C ASP A 64 -4.04 23.19 23.17
N VAL A 65 -5.05 23.68 22.44
CA VAL A 65 -6.41 23.82 23.00
C VAL A 65 -6.98 22.46 23.37
N PHE A 66 -6.87 21.49 22.49
CA PHE A 66 -7.34 20.11 22.74
C PHE A 66 -6.66 19.49 23.96
N ARG A 67 -5.33 19.69 24.11
CA ARG A 67 -4.58 19.26 25.30
C ARG A 67 -5.15 19.85 26.60
N LYS A 68 -5.48 21.14 26.61
CA LYS A 68 -6.03 21.81 27.77
C LYS A 68 -7.40 21.26 28.17
N LEU A 69 -8.21 20.86 27.18
CA LEU A 69 -9.58 20.38 27.41
C LEU A 69 -9.63 18.88 27.75
N SER A 70 -8.84 18.05 27.03
CA SER A 70 -8.90 16.59 27.16
C SER A 70 -7.84 16.00 28.09
N GLY A 71 -6.78 16.74 28.41
CA GLY A 71 -5.59 16.23 29.08
C GLY A 71 -4.67 15.40 28.17
N LEU A 72 -5.09 15.07 26.94
CA LEU A 72 -4.28 14.31 25.99
C LEU A 72 -3.25 15.23 25.33
N LYS A 73 -2.00 14.75 25.28
CA LYS A 73 -0.87 15.51 24.71
C LYS A 73 -0.22 14.70 23.58
N ILE A 74 0.08 15.38 22.47
CA ILE A 74 0.92 14.78 21.44
C ILE A 74 2.32 14.47 21.98
N ASN A 75 2.86 13.35 21.57
CA ASN A 75 4.23 12.98 21.90
C ASN A 75 5.21 13.60 20.90
N THR A 76 5.72 14.81 21.19
CA THR A 76 6.60 15.55 20.31
C THR A 76 7.91 14.82 19.99
N SER A 77 8.40 13.96 20.89
CA SER A 77 9.62 13.18 20.66
C SER A 77 9.41 12.04 19.64
N LYS A 78 8.17 11.56 19.49
CA LYS A 78 7.79 10.55 18.48
C LYS A 78 7.15 11.15 17.23
N THR A 79 6.74 12.43 17.31
CA THR A 79 6.15 13.12 16.15
C THR A 79 7.23 13.54 15.18
N GLU A 80 7.05 13.18 13.94
CA GLU A 80 7.97 13.50 12.84
C GLU A 80 7.26 14.41 11.82
N GLY A 81 8.00 15.36 11.26
CA GLY A 81 7.53 16.22 10.18
C GLY A 81 8.43 16.10 8.94
N MET A 82 7.84 16.26 7.76
CA MET A 82 8.55 16.29 6.50
C MET A 82 7.96 17.38 5.59
N TRP A 83 8.82 18.25 5.10
CA TRP A 83 8.43 19.20 4.07
C TRP A 83 8.34 18.50 2.71
N VAL A 84 7.24 18.69 1.98
CA VAL A 84 6.98 18.03 0.69
C VAL A 84 6.77 19.05 -0.44
N GLY A 85 6.89 18.62 -1.68
CA GLY A 85 6.65 19.45 -2.85
C GLY A 85 7.57 20.67 -2.92
N SER A 86 7.02 21.85 -3.10
CA SER A 86 7.75 23.11 -3.18
C SER A 86 8.48 23.49 -1.88
N LEU A 87 7.99 22.99 -0.74
CA LEU A 87 8.59 23.22 0.57
C LEU A 87 9.72 22.25 0.92
N ARG A 88 10.06 21.29 0.08
CA ARG A 88 11.07 20.24 0.32
C ARG A 88 12.40 20.79 0.85
N ASN A 89 12.85 21.93 0.33
CA ASN A 89 14.13 22.53 0.69
C ASN A 89 14.05 23.44 1.93
N ASN A 90 12.92 23.48 2.61
CA ASN A 90 12.73 24.30 3.80
C ASN A 90 13.55 23.76 4.97
N LYS A 91 14.47 24.57 5.50
CA LYS A 91 15.35 24.22 6.64
C LYS A 91 14.70 24.49 8.00
N SER A 92 13.52 25.10 8.04
CA SER A 92 12.82 25.42 9.28
C SER A 92 12.36 24.14 9.98
N LYS A 93 12.56 24.07 11.30
CA LYS A 93 12.18 22.95 12.17
C LYS A 93 11.26 23.42 13.30
N PRO A 94 10.05 23.90 12.99
CA PRO A 94 9.14 24.45 13.99
C PRO A 94 8.55 23.38 14.90
N PHE A 95 7.80 23.82 15.93
CA PHE A 95 6.94 23.03 16.82
C PHE A 95 7.64 22.05 17.78
N GLY A 96 8.97 22.07 17.87
CA GLY A 96 9.70 21.17 18.77
C GLY A 96 9.53 19.68 18.49
N ILE A 97 9.12 19.32 17.24
CA ILE A 97 9.04 17.95 16.75
C ILE A 97 10.32 17.58 15.96
N LYS A 98 10.47 16.30 15.70
CA LYS A 98 11.59 15.82 14.89
C LYS A 98 11.29 16.08 13.41
N TRP A 99 12.02 17.01 12.79
CA TRP A 99 12.02 17.21 11.34
C TRP A 99 13.11 16.32 10.75
N SER A 100 12.68 15.18 10.26
CA SER A 100 13.58 14.25 9.56
C SER A 100 13.88 14.80 8.18
N GLY A 101 15.15 14.74 7.79
CA GLY A 101 15.48 14.92 6.38
C GLY A 101 14.78 13.86 5.56
N GLU A 102 14.89 12.58 5.95
CA GLU A 102 14.32 11.39 5.30
C GLU A 102 14.87 10.12 5.97
N PRO A 103 14.19 8.96 5.88
CA PRO A 103 12.79 8.75 5.54
C PRO A 103 11.86 8.87 6.75
N ILE A 104 10.57 9.16 6.52
CA ILE A 104 9.54 9.05 7.56
C ILE A 104 8.84 7.71 7.45
N LYS A 105 8.54 7.10 8.60
CA LYS A 105 7.78 5.86 8.68
C LYS A 105 6.35 6.15 9.16
N ALA A 106 5.35 5.78 8.36
CA ALA A 106 3.95 5.82 8.76
C ALA A 106 3.29 4.47 8.47
N LEU A 107 2.57 3.92 9.46
CA LEU A 107 1.85 2.65 9.36
C LEU A 107 2.68 1.50 8.75
N GLY A 108 3.96 1.41 9.11
CA GLY A 108 4.85 0.33 8.66
C GLY A 108 5.45 0.51 7.27
N VAL A 109 5.16 1.62 6.57
CA VAL A 109 5.72 1.99 5.27
C VAL A 109 6.64 3.20 5.45
N TYR A 110 7.78 3.19 4.77
CA TYR A 110 8.69 4.34 4.72
C TYR A 110 8.38 5.20 3.49
N TYR A 111 8.37 6.52 3.71
CA TYR A 111 8.18 7.56 2.71
C TYR A 111 9.43 8.40 2.60
N SER A 112 9.90 8.64 1.38
CA SER A 112 11.08 9.42 1.07
C SER A 112 10.96 10.03 -0.33
N TYR A 113 11.70 11.10 -0.60
CA TYR A 113 11.89 11.58 -1.97
C TYR A 113 12.97 10.80 -2.71
N ASP A 114 13.92 10.25 -1.97
CA ASP A 114 14.95 9.40 -2.53
C ASP A 114 14.38 8.01 -2.80
N THR A 115 14.22 7.71 -4.08
CA THR A 115 13.69 6.41 -4.53
C THR A 115 14.60 5.25 -4.14
N LYS A 116 15.92 5.47 -4.06
CA LYS A 116 16.89 4.44 -3.61
C LYS A 116 16.69 4.14 -2.14
N LEU A 117 16.55 5.18 -1.32
CA LEU A 117 16.30 5.03 0.11
C LEU A 117 14.94 4.39 0.39
N LEU A 118 13.89 4.74 -0.40
CA LEU A 118 12.59 4.07 -0.36
C LEU A 118 12.71 2.58 -0.64
N HIS A 119 13.45 2.22 -1.69
CA HIS A 119 13.69 0.83 -2.06
C HIS A 119 14.43 0.08 -0.97
N GLU A 120 15.49 0.67 -0.45
CA GLU A 120 16.29 0.10 0.65
C GLU A 120 15.42 -0.18 1.88
N LYS A 121 14.73 0.83 2.40
CA LYS A 121 13.95 0.75 3.64
C LYS A 121 12.72 -0.15 3.54
N ASN A 122 12.01 -0.11 2.42
CA ASN A 122 10.79 -0.90 2.26
C ASN A 122 11.04 -2.34 1.80
N PHE A 123 12.12 -2.61 1.06
CA PHE A 123 12.36 -3.93 0.46
C PHE A 123 13.65 -4.60 0.91
N ILE A 124 14.81 -3.93 0.83
CA ILE A 124 16.10 -4.58 1.09
C ILE A 124 16.22 -4.98 2.56
N GLU A 125 15.90 -4.09 3.51
CA GLU A 125 15.93 -4.43 4.94
C GLU A 125 15.02 -5.60 5.28
N ARG A 126 13.87 -5.74 4.59
CA ARG A 126 12.97 -6.88 4.75
C ARG A 126 13.56 -8.16 4.18
N LEU A 127 14.21 -8.09 3.01
CA LEU A 127 14.93 -9.24 2.46
C LEU A 127 16.02 -9.74 3.40
N ASP A 128 16.77 -8.83 4.01
CA ASP A 128 17.81 -9.20 4.98
C ASP A 128 17.21 -9.84 6.24
N SER A 129 16.09 -9.34 6.71
CA SER A 129 15.33 -9.99 7.81
C SER A 129 14.88 -11.40 7.42
N ILE A 130 14.47 -11.62 6.17
CA ILE A 130 14.10 -12.94 5.66
C ILE A 130 15.34 -13.85 5.54
N LYS A 131 16.46 -13.36 5.03
CA LYS A 131 17.71 -14.14 4.95
C LYS A 131 18.11 -14.66 6.34
N LYS A 132 18.04 -13.79 7.37
CA LYS A 132 18.29 -14.19 8.76
C LYS A 132 17.34 -15.27 9.24
N LEU A 133 16.04 -15.12 8.95
CA LEU A 133 15.01 -16.10 9.31
C LEU A 133 15.22 -17.44 8.58
N VAL A 134 15.50 -17.42 7.29
CA VAL A 134 15.82 -18.61 6.50
C VAL A 134 17.05 -19.32 7.03
N ASN A 135 18.12 -18.61 7.38
CA ASN A 135 19.31 -19.20 7.98
C ASN A 135 19.00 -19.89 9.29
N LEU A 136 18.19 -19.28 10.16
CA LEU A 136 17.76 -19.86 11.42
C LEU A 136 16.98 -21.18 11.21
N TRP A 137 16.10 -21.23 10.22
CA TRP A 137 15.30 -22.42 9.93
C TRP A 137 16.04 -23.48 9.11
N SER A 138 17.08 -23.10 8.37
CA SER A 138 17.87 -24.02 7.54
C SER A 138 18.70 -25.02 8.36
N SER A 139 19.06 -24.65 9.60
CA SER A 139 19.77 -25.53 10.53
C SER A 139 18.89 -26.64 11.13
N ARG A 140 17.54 -26.51 11.01
CA ARG A 140 16.60 -27.47 11.53
C ARG A 140 16.32 -28.56 10.49
N GLY A 141 16.18 -29.80 10.96
CA GLY A 141 15.93 -30.98 10.12
C GLY A 141 14.52 -31.04 9.54
N LEU A 142 14.06 -29.97 8.85
CA LEU A 142 12.72 -29.89 8.30
C LEU A 142 12.55 -30.74 7.05
N THR A 143 11.41 -31.42 6.94
CA THR A 143 10.94 -32.02 5.69
C THR A 143 10.62 -30.93 4.65
N VAL A 144 10.45 -31.30 3.40
CA VAL A 144 10.05 -30.36 2.34
C VAL A 144 8.71 -29.69 2.67
N TYR A 145 7.73 -30.44 3.17
CA TYR A 145 6.43 -29.91 3.62
C TYR A 145 6.59 -28.94 4.80
N GLY A 146 7.43 -29.28 5.78
CA GLY A 146 7.73 -28.37 6.91
C GLY A 146 8.35 -27.05 6.43
N LYS A 147 9.21 -27.09 5.42
CA LYS A 147 9.79 -25.87 4.82
C LYS A 147 8.74 -25.03 4.10
N VAL A 148 7.83 -25.64 3.34
CA VAL A 148 6.71 -24.92 2.70
C VAL A 148 5.84 -24.25 3.76
N THR A 149 5.58 -24.92 4.88
CA THR A 149 4.83 -24.34 5.99
C THR A 149 5.56 -23.12 6.58
N VAL A 150 6.86 -23.20 6.83
CA VAL A 150 7.67 -22.07 7.29
C VAL A 150 7.63 -20.91 6.30
N ILE A 151 7.76 -21.20 4.99
CA ILE A 151 7.65 -20.17 3.94
C ILE A 151 6.31 -19.45 4.05
N LYS A 152 5.20 -20.20 4.09
CA LYS A 152 3.86 -19.64 4.08
C LYS A 152 3.50 -18.87 5.35
N SER A 153 3.90 -19.39 6.52
CA SER A 153 3.48 -18.85 7.81
C SER A 153 4.42 -17.78 8.38
N LEU A 154 5.72 -17.82 8.06
CA LEU A 154 6.70 -16.94 8.67
C LEU A 154 7.42 -16.01 7.69
N ILE A 155 7.66 -16.46 6.47
CA ILE A 155 8.46 -15.67 5.49
C ILE A 155 7.54 -14.76 4.68
N ILE A 156 6.56 -15.32 4.00
CA ILE A 156 5.66 -14.58 3.11
C ILE A 156 4.91 -13.46 3.83
N PRO A 157 4.37 -13.63 5.07
CA PRO A 157 3.65 -12.56 5.76
C PRO A 157 4.47 -11.28 5.98
N LYS A 158 5.80 -11.39 6.03
CA LYS A 158 6.68 -10.20 6.16
C LYS A 158 6.63 -9.28 4.93
N PHE A 159 6.25 -9.82 3.78
CA PHE A 159 6.16 -9.06 2.52
C PHE A 159 4.72 -8.74 2.09
N VAL A 160 3.72 -9.53 2.50
CA VAL A 160 2.32 -9.37 2.05
C VAL A 160 1.84 -7.93 2.20
N TYR A 161 2.06 -7.33 3.35
CA TYR A 161 1.60 -5.97 3.63
C TYR A 161 2.23 -4.94 2.69
N ILE A 162 3.56 -4.96 2.55
CA ILE A 162 4.25 -3.98 1.70
C ILE A 162 3.94 -4.21 0.21
N LEU A 163 3.85 -5.46 -0.23
CA LEU A 163 3.50 -5.82 -1.60
C LEU A 163 2.03 -5.47 -1.95
N SER A 164 1.15 -5.42 -0.94
CA SER A 164 -0.23 -4.98 -1.15
C SER A 164 -0.36 -3.48 -1.36
N LEU A 165 0.61 -2.68 -0.89
CA LEU A 165 0.57 -1.21 -0.90
C LEU A 165 1.50 -0.58 -1.93
N LEU A 166 2.67 -1.17 -2.15
CA LEU A 166 3.68 -0.62 -3.04
C LEU A 166 3.88 -1.51 -4.28
N PRO A 167 4.21 -0.92 -5.43
CA PRO A 167 4.69 -1.68 -6.58
C PRO A 167 5.91 -2.52 -6.21
N ALA A 168 5.90 -3.78 -6.61
CA ALA A 168 7.00 -4.71 -6.31
C ALA A 168 8.12 -4.57 -7.36
N PRO A 169 9.33 -4.12 -6.98
CA PRO A 169 10.45 -4.14 -7.92
C PRO A 169 10.76 -5.57 -8.36
N LYS A 170 10.97 -5.76 -9.68
CA LYS A 170 11.20 -7.10 -10.26
C LYS A 170 12.38 -7.82 -9.62
N GLU A 171 13.44 -7.08 -9.31
CA GLU A 171 14.64 -7.58 -8.66
C GLU A 171 14.35 -8.18 -7.28
N ILE A 172 13.47 -7.54 -6.54
CA ILE A 172 13.04 -7.99 -5.21
C ILE A 172 12.24 -9.29 -5.31
N VAL A 173 11.32 -9.38 -6.26
CA VAL A 173 10.51 -10.59 -6.48
C VAL A 173 11.40 -11.75 -6.91
N GLN A 174 12.36 -11.52 -7.82
CA GLN A 174 13.31 -12.51 -8.26
C GLN A 174 14.22 -13.00 -7.13
N GLU A 175 14.76 -12.07 -6.34
CA GLU A 175 15.62 -12.41 -5.21
C GLU A 175 14.85 -13.16 -4.10
N LEU A 176 13.61 -12.73 -3.81
CA LEU A 176 12.75 -13.44 -2.87
C LEU A 176 12.47 -14.87 -3.37
N ASN A 177 12.10 -15.05 -4.64
CA ASN A 177 11.92 -16.37 -5.24
C ASN A 177 13.19 -17.22 -5.10
N ARG A 178 14.35 -16.65 -5.39
CA ARG A 178 15.64 -17.36 -5.27
C ARG A 178 15.90 -17.84 -3.83
N ILE A 179 15.61 -16.99 -2.85
CA ILE A 179 15.78 -17.33 -1.42
C ILE A 179 14.83 -18.47 -1.04
N LEU A 180 13.54 -18.39 -1.44
CA LEU A 180 12.55 -19.40 -1.11
C LEU A 180 12.88 -20.77 -1.68
N PHE A 181 13.23 -20.84 -2.95
CA PHE A 181 13.57 -22.12 -3.60
C PHE A 181 14.91 -22.69 -3.12
N LYS A 182 15.91 -21.83 -2.85
CA LYS A 182 17.16 -22.26 -2.21
C LYS A 182 16.91 -22.85 -0.82
N PHE A 183 16.01 -22.27 -0.02
CA PHE A 183 15.62 -22.80 1.27
C PHE A 183 14.88 -24.13 1.13
N LEU A 184 13.97 -24.24 0.17
CA LEU A 184 13.17 -25.45 -0.09
C LEU A 184 14.08 -26.63 -0.41
N TRP A 185 15.01 -26.47 -1.38
CA TRP A 185 15.80 -27.55 -1.95
C TRP A 185 17.20 -27.70 -1.35
N LYS A 186 17.67 -26.78 -0.51
CA LYS A 186 19.05 -26.72 0.01
C LYS A 186 20.10 -26.57 -1.10
N GLY A 187 19.74 -25.94 -2.24
CA GLY A 187 20.63 -25.78 -3.40
C GLY A 187 19.90 -25.59 -4.71
N MET A 188 20.21 -26.42 -5.69
CA MET A 188 19.52 -26.41 -6.99
C MET A 188 18.11 -26.97 -6.89
N ASP A 189 17.20 -26.47 -7.72
CA ASP A 189 15.84 -26.95 -7.80
C ASP A 189 15.84 -28.44 -8.25
N LYS A 190 15.15 -29.29 -7.52
CA LYS A 190 15.08 -30.73 -7.81
C LYS A 190 13.96 -31.10 -8.77
N VAL A 191 12.95 -30.22 -8.85
CA VAL A 191 11.82 -30.31 -9.78
C VAL A 191 11.51 -28.94 -10.31
N THR A 192 10.72 -28.84 -11.38
CA THR A 192 10.32 -27.55 -11.92
C THR A 192 9.54 -26.76 -10.88
N ARG A 193 9.68 -25.44 -10.90
CA ARG A 193 8.97 -24.57 -9.96
C ARG A 193 7.47 -24.67 -10.12
N LEU A 194 6.99 -24.78 -11.34
CA LEU A 194 5.57 -24.98 -11.64
C LEU A 194 5.01 -26.24 -10.99
N SER A 195 5.75 -27.36 -11.00
CA SER A 195 5.31 -28.57 -10.32
C SER A 195 5.20 -28.41 -8.82
N THR A 196 6.04 -27.56 -8.19
CA THR A 196 5.96 -27.33 -6.74
C THR A 196 4.73 -26.53 -6.32
N ILE A 197 4.15 -25.74 -7.22
CA ILE A 197 2.98 -24.90 -6.96
C ILE A 197 1.69 -25.73 -6.94
N ASN A 198 1.65 -26.83 -7.69
CA ASN A 198 0.48 -27.70 -7.80
C ASN A 198 -0.02 -28.18 -6.43
N GLU A 199 -1.30 -28.59 -6.43
CA GLU A 199 -1.93 -29.27 -5.32
C GLU A 199 -1.23 -30.60 -4.98
N TYR A 200 -1.36 -31.07 -3.73
CA TYR A 200 -0.76 -32.34 -3.28
C TYR A 200 -1.24 -33.53 -4.12
N GLU A 201 -2.52 -33.54 -4.49
CA GLU A 201 -3.16 -34.57 -5.32
C GLU A 201 -2.53 -34.68 -6.70
N ASN A 202 -1.95 -33.58 -7.19
CA ASN A 202 -1.24 -33.50 -8.46
C ASN A 202 0.27 -33.59 -8.30
N GLY A 203 0.76 -34.13 -7.19
CA GLY A 203 2.18 -34.30 -6.90
C GLY A 203 2.93 -33.02 -6.57
N GLY A 204 2.22 -31.91 -6.32
CA GLY A 204 2.79 -30.65 -5.92
C GLY A 204 3.06 -30.51 -4.43
N LEU A 205 3.55 -29.34 -4.03
CA LEU A 205 3.83 -28.98 -2.65
C LEU A 205 2.94 -27.83 -2.16
N LYS A 206 2.00 -27.37 -2.97
CA LYS A 206 1.22 -26.13 -2.73
C LYS A 206 2.12 -24.93 -2.44
N MET A 207 3.29 -24.85 -3.08
CA MET A 207 4.19 -23.72 -2.91
C MET A 207 3.52 -22.44 -3.43
N ILE A 208 3.84 -21.30 -2.82
CA ILE A 208 3.29 -20.01 -3.27
C ILE A 208 3.96 -19.59 -4.58
N ASP A 209 3.16 -19.27 -5.58
CA ASP A 209 3.59 -18.47 -6.72
C ASP A 209 3.53 -16.99 -6.34
N LEU A 210 4.72 -16.36 -6.22
CA LEU A 210 4.84 -14.97 -5.80
C LEU A 210 4.20 -14.00 -6.79
N GLU A 211 4.31 -14.25 -8.08
CA GLU A 211 3.72 -13.40 -9.12
C GLU A 211 2.19 -13.38 -9.00
N SER A 212 1.58 -14.55 -8.98
CA SER A 212 0.12 -14.67 -8.83
C SER A 212 -0.36 -14.10 -7.49
N MET A 213 0.42 -14.28 -6.42
CA MET A 213 0.10 -13.67 -5.13
C MET A 213 0.12 -12.14 -5.19
N ILE A 214 1.14 -11.53 -5.80
CA ILE A 214 1.25 -10.06 -5.93
C ILE A 214 0.11 -9.53 -6.79
N LYS A 215 -0.18 -10.19 -7.93
CA LYS A 215 -1.32 -9.84 -8.78
C LYS A 215 -2.63 -9.91 -8.00
N SER A 216 -2.85 -10.97 -7.22
CA SER A 216 -4.05 -11.14 -6.40
C SER A 216 -4.17 -10.05 -5.32
N LEU A 217 -3.08 -9.71 -4.64
CA LEU A 217 -3.06 -8.61 -3.66
C LEU A 217 -3.43 -7.26 -4.30
N ARG A 218 -2.98 -7.01 -5.52
CA ARG A 218 -3.31 -5.80 -6.27
C ARG A 218 -4.77 -5.81 -6.74
N LEU A 219 -5.24 -6.90 -7.32
CA LEU A 219 -6.62 -7.05 -7.78
C LEU A 219 -7.64 -6.99 -6.64
N ALA A 220 -7.27 -7.41 -5.42
CA ALA A 220 -8.12 -7.28 -4.24
C ALA A 220 -8.51 -5.83 -3.92
N TRP A 221 -7.77 -4.83 -4.43
CA TRP A 221 -8.13 -3.42 -4.30
C TRP A 221 -9.38 -3.04 -5.10
N LEU A 222 -9.71 -3.78 -6.18
CA LEU A 222 -10.94 -3.54 -6.94
C LEU A 222 -12.18 -3.66 -6.04
N LYS A 223 -12.22 -4.67 -5.17
CA LYS A 223 -13.31 -4.80 -4.19
C LYS A 223 -13.45 -3.56 -3.31
N ARG A 224 -12.33 -2.94 -2.93
CA ARG A 224 -12.33 -1.70 -2.13
C ARG A 224 -12.71 -0.48 -2.98
N ILE A 225 -12.26 -0.41 -4.24
CA ILE A 225 -12.58 0.68 -5.18
C ILE A 225 -14.09 0.74 -5.43
N PHE A 226 -14.72 -0.39 -5.67
CA PHE A 226 -16.16 -0.50 -5.93
C PHE A 226 -17.02 -0.61 -4.66
N GLY A 227 -16.40 -0.75 -3.48
CA GLY A 227 -17.11 -0.77 -2.21
C GLY A 227 -17.75 0.58 -1.88
N GLU A 228 -18.79 0.57 -1.05
CA GLU A 228 -19.60 1.74 -0.67
C GLU A 228 -18.82 2.78 0.15
N ASN A 229 -17.78 2.37 0.87
CA ASN A 229 -17.00 3.27 1.70
C ASN A 229 -16.25 4.31 0.87
N ASP A 230 -16.59 5.58 1.03
CA ASP A 230 -15.85 6.69 0.44
C ASP A 230 -14.59 6.98 1.24
N GLY A 231 -13.44 6.66 0.63
CA GLY A 231 -12.13 6.99 1.16
C GLY A 231 -11.43 8.01 0.27
N ALA A 232 -10.75 8.98 0.86
CA ALA A 232 -10.02 10.03 0.15
C ALA A 232 -9.03 9.48 -0.90
N TRP A 233 -8.47 8.28 -0.69
CA TRP A 233 -7.59 7.60 -1.64
C TRP A 233 -8.27 7.25 -2.98
N LYS A 234 -9.63 7.08 -3.00
CA LYS A 234 -10.38 6.81 -4.22
C LYS A 234 -10.45 8.03 -5.14
N SER A 235 -10.36 9.23 -4.58
CA SER A 235 -10.43 10.48 -5.35
C SER A 235 -9.28 10.62 -6.33
N TYR A 236 -8.08 10.18 -5.95
CA TYR A 236 -6.94 10.18 -6.86
C TYR A 236 -7.19 9.30 -8.10
N LEU A 237 -7.72 8.10 -7.91
CA LEU A 237 -8.05 7.21 -9.02
C LEU A 237 -9.17 7.77 -9.88
N ARG A 238 -10.25 8.29 -9.27
CA ARG A 238 -11.38 8.92 -9.98
C ARG A 238 -10.91 10.09 -10.86
N VAL A 239 -10.04 10.94 -10.32
CA VAL A 239 -9.47 12.08 -11.07
C VAL A 239 -8.55 11.59 -12.19
N SER A 240 -7.68 10.63 -11.91
CA SER A 240 -6.73 10.08 -12.90
C SER A 240 -7.44 9.39 -14.06
N LEU A 241 -8.58 8.74 -13.81
CA LEU A 241 -9.36 8.05 -14.85
C LEU A 241 -10.42 8.92 -15.51
N LYS A 242 -10.62 10.18 -15.09
CA LYS A 242 -11.71 11.04 -15.56
C LYS A 242 -11.74 11.16 -17.10
N HIS A 243 -10.59 11.31 -17.74
CA HIS A 243 -10.48 11.41 -19.20
C HIS A 243 -10.74 10.11 -19.94
N TYR A 244 -10.71 8.98 -19.23
CA TYR A 244 -10.94 7.62 -19.74
C TYR A 244 -12.30 7.06 -19.34
N GLY A 245 -13.28 7.93 -18.97
CA GLY A 245 -14.63 7.53 -18.55
C GLY A 245 -14.75 7.11 -17.08
N GLY A 246 -13.75 7.47 -16.26
CA GLY A 246 -13.77 7.19 -14.83
C GLY A 246 -13.72 5.68 -14.52
N LEU A 247 -14.41 5.27 -13.49
CA LEU A 247 -14.44 3.86 -13.07
C LEU A 247 -15.13 2.93 -14.08
N PHE A 248 -15.90 3.49 -15.04
CA PHE A 248 -16.51 2.69 -16.10
C PHE A 248 -15.46 1.99 -16.97
N LEU A 249 -14.24 2.52 -17.04
CA LEU A 249 -13.12 1.88 -17.75
C LEU A 249 -12.92 0.42 -17.34
N PHE A 250 -13.12 0.07 -16.05
CA PHE A 250 -12.94 -1.30 -15.57
C PHE A 250 -13.93 -2.31 -16.18
N TYR A 251 -15.03 -1.84 -16.77
CA TYR A 251 -16.01 -2.67 -17.49
C TYR A 251 -15.72 -2.75 -18.98
N CYS A 252 -14.77 -2.00 -19.50
CA CYS A 252 -14.44 -1.93 -20.92
C CYS A 252 -13.32 -2.89 -21.30
N ASN A 253 -13.29 -3.31 -22.58
CA ASN A 253 -12.22 -4.13 -23.14
C ASN A 253 -11.05 -3.27 -23.64
N TYR A 254 -10.48 -2.44 -22.75
CA TYR A 254 -9.43 -1.48 -23.10
C TYR A 254 -8.07 -2.12 -23.38
N ASP A 255 -7.24 -1.43 -24.16
CA ASP A 255 -5.80 -1.70 -24.25
C ASP A 255 -5.07 -0.80 -23.21
N ILE A 256 -4.26 -1.39 -22.36
CA ILE A 256 -3.51 -0.63 -21.33
C ILE A 256 -2.56 0.40 -21.95
N LYS A 257 -2.10 0.18 -23.16
CA LYS A 257 -1.19 1.10 -23.86
C LYS A 257 -1.81 2.44 -24.18
N ASP A 258 -3.14 2.49 -24.29
CA ASP A 258 -3.90 3.70 -24.58
C ASP A 258 -4.19 4.53 -23.33
N HIS A 259 -3.81 4.02 -22.14
CA HIS A 259 -4.16 4.62 -20.86
C HIS A 259 -2.93 4.90 -20.00
N HIS A 260 -2.59 6.17 -19.87
CA HIS A 260 -1.50 6.60 -19.01
C HIS A 260 -2.02 7.07 -17.65
N VAL A 261 -1.74 6.29 -16.60
CA VAL A 261 -2.03 6.67 -15.21
C VAL A 261 -0.72 6.97 -14.50
N PRO A 262 -0.54 8.18 -13.92
CA PRO A 262 0.75 8.59 -13.33
C PRO A 262 1.20 7.70 -12.16
N SER A 263 0.27 7.07 -11.46
CA SER A 263 0.58 6.16 -10.35
C SER A 263 0.92 4.77 -10.86
N LEU A 264 2.14 4.32 -10.61
CA LEU A 264 2.57 2.95 -10.94
C LEU A 264 1.66 1.89 -10.28
N PHE A 265 1.19 2.16 -9.05
CA PHE A 265 0.25 1.29 -8.36
C PHE A 265 -1.05 1.06 -9.15
N TYR A 266 -1.66 2.13 -9.64
CA TYR A 266 -2.91 2.03 -10.40
C TYR A 266 -2.68 1.59 -11.84
N SER A 267 -1.53 1.88 -12.42
CA SER A 267 -1.14 1.35 -13.73
C SER A 267 -1.02 -0.19 -13.70
N GLU A 268 -0.34 -0.75 -12.68
CA GLU A 268 -0.30 -2.20 -12.45
C GLU A 268 -1.69 -2.80 -12.23
N LEU A 269 -2.56 -2.11 -11.47
CA LEU A 269 -3.93 -2.57 -11.23
C LEU A 269 -4.73 -2.69 -12.53
N LEU A 270 -4.67 -1.67 -13.38
CA LEU A 270 -5.35 -1.67 -14.69
C LEU A 270 -4.80 -2.76 -15.61
N GLN A 271 -3.47 -2.90 -15.66
CA GLN A 271 -2.81 -3.94 -16.46
C GLN A 271 -3.27 -5.33 -16.04
N TRP A 272 -3.13 -5.65 -14.75
CA TRP A 272 -3.45 -7.00 -14.26
C TRP A 272 -4.95 -7.29 -14.28
N TRP A 273 -5.78 -6.26 -14.14
CA TRP A 273 -7.21 -6.42 -14.35
C TRP A 273 -7.55 -6.80 -15.79
N SER A 274 -6.95 -6.14 -16.78
CA SER A 274 -7.20 -6.49 -18.18
C SER A 274 -6.75 -7.92 -18.50
N GLU A 275 -5.55 -8.33 -18.01
CA GLU A 275 -5.05 -9.70 -18.16
C GLU A 275 -5.96 -10.74 -17.48
N PHE A 276 -6.38 -10.46 -16.23
CA PHE A 276 -7.24 -11.37 -15.46
C PHE A 276 -8.60 -11.51 -16.10
N ARG A 277 -9.22 -10.41 -16.48
CA ARG A 277 -10.53 -10.38 -17.12
C ARG A 277 -10.53 -11.22 -18.39
N ASP A 278 -9.54 -11.01 -19.26
CA ASP A 278 -9.44 -11.74 -20.55
C ASP A 278 -9.26 -13.25 -20.33
N SER A 279 -8.68 -13.67 -19.22
CA SER A 279 -8.45 -15.08 -18.89
C SER A 279 -9.62 -15.76 -18.17
N TYR A 280 -10.41 -14.99 -17.39
CA TYR A 280 -11.41 -15.54 -16.47
C TYR A 280 -12.83 -15.55 -17.05
N ASP A 281 -13.23 -14.49 -17.74
CA ASP A 281 -14.61 -14.37 -18.19
C ASP A 281 -14.83 -15.03 -19.55
N THR A 282 -15.37 -16.25 -19.52
CA THR A 282 -15.70 -17.01 -20.73
C THR A 282 -16.89 -16.41 -21.49
N LYS A 283 -17.75 -15.63 -20.84
CA LYS A 283 -18.91 -14.99 -21.47
C LYS A 283 -18.55 -13.72 -22.24
N LYS A 284 -17.39 -13.13 -21.94
CA LYS A 284 -16.87 -11.93 -22.59
C LYS A 284 -17.90 -10.79 -22.74
N GLU A 285 -18.69 -10.56 -21.71
CA GLU A 285 -19.79 -9.56 -21.72
C GLU A 285 -19.31 -8.15 -22.06
N TRP A 286 -18.06 -7.77 -21.64
CA TRP A 286 -17.44 -6.50 -22.00
C TRP A 286 -17.13 -6.34 -23.49
N GLN A 287 -17.12 -7.42 -24.27
CA GLN A 287 -16.94 -7.32 -25.72
C GLN A 287 -18.12 -6.59 -26.39
N HIS A 288 -19.27 -6.53 -25.74
CA HIS A 288 -20.43 -5.80 -26.23
C HIS A 288 -20.31 -4.27 -25.98
N ILE A 289 -19.38 -3.84 -25.11
CA ILE A 289 -19.13 -2.41 -24.85
C ILE A 289 -18.24 -1.88 -25.97
N VAL A 290 -18.80 -1.02 -26.80
CA VAL A 290 -18.11 -0.42 -27.96
C VAL A 290 -17.04 0.58 -27.52
N TRP A 291 -17.31 1.33 -26.44
CA TRP A 291 -16.43 2.37 -25.96
C TRP A 291 -15.17 1.77 -25.30
N ASN A 292 -13.99 2.34 -25.63
CA ASN A 292 -12.68 1.86 -25.17
C ASN A 292 -12.51 0.34 -25.37
N ASN A 293 -12.84 -0.17 -26.57
CA ASN A 293 -12.73 -1.58 -26.89
C ASN A 293 -11.55 -1.82 -27.85
N LYS A 294 -10.53 -2.55 -27.39
CA LYS A 294 -9.33 -2.85 -28.17
C LYS A 294 -9.56 -3.65 -29.45
N GLU A 295 -10.71 -4.35 -29.54
CA GLU A 295 -11.09 -5.12 -30.75
C GLU A 295 -11.76 -4.23 -31.80
N ILE A 296 -12.27 -3.05 -31.41
CA ILE A 296 -12.90 -2.09 -32.29
C ILE A 296 -11.91 -0.97 -32.56
N ARG A 297 -11.06 -1.16 -33.58
CA ARG A 297 -10.10 -0.14 -34.02
C ARG A 297 -10.70 0.65 -35.18
N ILE A 298 -10.78 1.97 -35.01
CA ILE A 298 -11.01 2.86 -36.15
C ILE A 298 -9.68 2.93 -36.91
N ASN A 299 -9.67 2.35 -38.11
CA ASN A 299 -8.54 2.55 -39.00
C ASN A 299 -8.40 4.05 -39.27
N LYS A 300 -7.32 4.65 -38.80
CA LYS A 300 -6.95 6.04 -39.11
C LYS A 300 -6.27 6.08 -40.45
#